data_5df7c23e2f25d0ea8f33a1ed81415226
#
_entry.id   5df7c23e2f25d0ea8f33a1ed81415226
#
_cell.length_a   1.000
_cell.length_b   1.000
_cell.length_c   1.000
_cell.angle_alpha   90.00
_cell.angle_beta   90.00
_cell.angle_gamma   90.00
#
_symmetry.space_group_name_H-M   'P 1'
#
loop_
_entity.id
_entity.type
_entity.pdbx_description
1 polymer ?
#
loop_
_entity_poly.entity_id
_entity_poly.type
_entity_poly.pdbx_seq_one_letter_code
_entity_poly.pdbx_strand_id
1 'polypeptide(L)'
;SFANETVEMGKFREGNARFVDSKRNSYWNMGAFHSGLTLFTALINIGVIAGGGLFIAYEIINVGDLLTFMLYVNTLVEPVKKLINFTEQFQNGMSGFNRFYEILEIEPDIVDRPHATDIQDVKGDIEFKNVSFKYNNTQGEVFKNINLKVEAGEYIALVGSSGVGKTTMCSLIPRFYEVTDGAITLDGVDIREIKLKSLRKNIGIVQQDVYLFAG
;
A
#
# COMPACT_ATOMS: atom_id res chain seq x y z
N SER A 1 -5.42 -5.67 29.46
CA SER A 1 -6.13 -4.41 29.30
C SER A 1 -5.56 -3.42 30.31
N PHE A 2 -5.09 -2.29 29.82
CA PHE A 2 -4.37 -1.31 30.68
C PHE A 2 -5.30 -0.27 31.30
N ALA A 3 -6.62 -0.53 31.36
CA ALA A 3 -7.63 0.39 31.89
C ALA A 3 -7.49 1.85 31.37
N ASN A 4 -7.14 1.98 30.07
CA ASN A 4 -6.80 3.25 29.42
C ASN A 4 -7.92 3.72 28.46
N GLU A 5 -9.15 3.18 28.68
CA GLU A 5 -10.28 3.39 27.76
C GLU A 5 -10.66 4.87 27.64
N THR A 6 -10.52 5.64 28.73
CA THR A 6 -10.83 7.07 28.71
C THR A 6 -9.88 7.88 27.85
N VAL A 7 -8.58 7.53 27.83
CA VAL A 7 -7.56 8.19 27.00
C VAL A 7 -7.75 7.81 25.54
N GLU A 8 -7.98 6.54 25.25
CA GLU A 8 -8.23 6.07 23.88
C GLU A 8 -9.55 6.62 23.34
N MET A 9 -10.60 6.70 24.17
CA MET A 9 -11.86 7.35 23.79
C MET A 9 -11.66 8.85 23.51
N GLY A 10 -10.77 9.51 24.25
CA GLY A 10 -10.39 10.91 23.99
C GLY A 10 -9.75 11.08 22.60
N LYS A 11 -8.74 10.26 22.28
CA LYS A 11 -8.07 10.24 20.97
C LYS A 11 -9.05 9.93 19.85
N PHE A 12 -9.91 8.94 20.05
CA PHE A 12 -10.94 8.58 19.07
C PHE A 12 -11.90 9.74 18.81
N ARG A 13 -12.40 10.42 19.87
CA ARG A 13 -13.29 11.57 19.70
C ARG A 13 -12.63 12.71 18.92
N GLU A 14 -11.37 13.00 19.21
CA GLU A 14 -10.63 14.05 18.48
C GLU A 14 -10.44 13.66 17.00
N GLY A 15 -10.00 12.44 16.74
CA GLY A 15 -9.86 11.93 15.35
C GLY A 15 -11.19 11.92 14.60
N ASN A 16 -12.27 11.46 15.27
CA ASN A 16 -13.61 11.45 14.68
C ASN A 16 -14.15 12.87 14.43
N ALA A 17 -13.90 13.83 15.31
CA ALA A 17 -14.30 15.22 15.10
C ALA A 17 -13.62 15.82 13.85
N ARG A 18 -12.32 15.59 13.67
CA ARG A 18 -11.59 16.02 12.47
C ARG A 18 -12.14 15.35 11.20
N PHE A 19 -12.46 14.06 11.26
CA PHE A 19 -13.06 13.33 10.15
C PHE A 19 -14.44 13.88 9.77
N VAL A 20 -15.31 14.09 10.76
CA VAL A 20 -16.66 14.66 10.55
C VAL A 20 -16.57 16.06 9.95
N ASP A 21 -15.64 16.89 10.42
CA ASP A 21 -15.45 18.26 9.91
C ASP A 21 -14.99 18.26 8.44
N SER A 22 -14.04 17.40 8.12
CA SER A 22 -13.58 17.20 6.73
C SER A 22 -14.71 16.71 5.83
N LYS A 23 -15.50 15.73 6.28
CA LYS A 23 -16.65 15.20 5.54
C LYS A 23 -17.77 16.24 5.38
N ARG A 24 -18.04 17.02 6.41
CA ARG A 24 -19.03 18.11 6.37
C ARG A 24 -18.67 19.11 5.29
N ASN A 25 -17.42 19.56 5.22
CA ASN A 25 -16.97 20.50 4.21
C ASN A 25 -17.06 19.91 2.80
N SER A 26 -16.70 18.65 2.64
CA SER A 26 -16.82 17.93 1.37
C SER A 26 -18.27 17.83 0.91
N TYR A 27 -19.19 17.42 1.80
CA TYR A 27 -20.61 17.31 1.47
C TYR A 27 -21.28 18.68 1.23
N TRP A 28 -20.86 19.71 1.94
CA TRP A 28 -21.34 21.08 1.69
C TRP A 28 -20.97 21.55 0.29
N ASN A 29 -19.71 21.40 -0.10
CA ASN A 29 -19.24 21.76 -1.43
C ASN A 29 -19.95 20.95 -2.54
N MET A 30 -20.11 19.65 -2.31
CA MET A 30 -20.84 18.77 -3.22
C MET A 30 -22.31 19.14 -3.34
N GLY A 31 -22.97 19.44 -2.21
CA GLY A 31 -24.35 19.91 -2.16
C GLY A 31 -24.53 21.24 -2.89
N ALA A 32 -23.66 22.21 -2.65
CA ALA A 32 -23.68 23.52 -3.34
C ALA A 32 -23.50 23.35 -4.86
N PHE A 33 -22.57 22.47 -5.26
CA PHE A 33 -22.32 22.16 -6.67
C PHE A 33 -23.56 21.53 -7.34
N HIS A 34 -24.16 20.50 -6.74
CA HIS A 34 -25.35 19.85 -7.29
C HIS A 34 -26.55 20.79 -7.34
N SER A 35 -26.72 21.60 -6.29
CA SER A 35 -27.80 22.62 -6.27
C SER A 35 -27.60 23.69 -7.37
N GLY A 36 -26.36 24.14 -7.55
CA GLY A 36 -26.01 25.07 -8.62
C GLY A 36 -26.27 24.50 -10.01
N LEU A 37 -25.89 23.23 -10.24
CA LEU A 37 -26.14 22.56 -11.51
C LEU A 37 -27.62 22.36 -11.78
N THR A 38 -28.41 22.03 -10.75
CA THR A 38 -29.88 21.91 -10.87
C THR A 38 -30.52 23.27 -11.21
N LEU A 39 -30.12 24.32 -10.50
CA LEU A 39 -30.58 25.68 -10.78
C LEU A 39 -30.26 26.10 -12.21
N PHE A 40 -29.01 25.87 -12.65
CA PHE A 40 -28.60 26.22 -14.01
C PHE A 40 -29.42 25.48 -15.07
N THR A 41 -29.65 24.16 -14.86
CA THR A 41 -30.49 23.36 -15.76
C THR A 41 -31.94 23.87 -15.80
N ALA A 42 -32.50 24.25 -14.63
CA ALA A 42 -33.84 24.83 -14.57
C ALA A 42 -33.92 26.15 -15.33
N LEU A 43 -32.92 27.03 -15.21
CA LEU A 43 -32.86 28.29 -15.94
C LEU A 43 -32.77 28.07 -17.46
N ILE A 44 -31.99 27.08 -17.92
CA ILE A 44 -31.95 26.70 -19.34
C ILE A 44 -33.32 26.27 -19.80
N ASN A 45 -34.02 25.41 -19.10
CA ASN A 45 -35.36 24.96 -19.48
C ASN A 45 -36.37 26.07 -19.52
N ILE A 46 -36.35 26.99 -18.53
CA ILE A 46 -37.20 28.16 -18.53
C ILE A 46 -36.91 29.07 -19.75
N GLY A 47 -35.61 29.28 -20.03
CA GLY A 47 -35.19 30.06 -21.19
C GLY A 47 -35.66 29.47 -22.53
N VAL A 48 -35.56 28.13 -22.66
CA VAL A 48 -36.02 27.40 -23.84
C VAL A 48 -37.54 27.51 -24.01
N ILE A 49 -38.29 27.32 -22.92
CA ILE A 49 -39.77 27.43 -22.98
C ILE A 49 -40.19 28.85 -23.29
N ALA A 50 -39.61 29.86 -22.63
CA ALA A 50 -39.94 31.24 -22.84
C ALA A 50 -39.57 31.73 -24.28
N GLY A 51 -38.33 31.44 -24.69
CA GLY A 51 -37.86 31.80 -26.05
C GLY A 51 -38.62 31.05 -27.14
N GLY A 52 -38.80 29.74 -26.96
CA GLY A 52 -39.56 28.90 -27.87
C GLY A 52 -41.04 29.30 -27.97
N GLY A 53 -41.65 29.68 -26.84
CA GLY A 53 -43.01 30.24 -26.82
C GLY A 53 -43.15 31.54 -27.62
N LEU A 54 -42.16 32.44 -27.51
CA LEU A 54 -42.10 33.62 -28.34
C LEU A 54 -41.97 33.31 -29.85
N PHE A 55 -41.10 32.34 -30.21
CA PHE A 55 -40.96 31.92 -31.61
C PHE A 55 -42.20 31.25 -32.16
N ILE A 56 -42.98 30.54 -31.34
CA ILE A 56 -44.30 30.03 -31.74
C ILE A 56 -45.28 31.16 -31.97
N ALA A 57 -45.28 32.17 -31.07
CA ALA A 57 -46.18 33.31 -31.22
C ALA A 57 -45.89 34.16 -32.49
N TYR A 58 -44.62 34.15 -32.95
CA TYR A 58 -44.23 34.77 -34.24
C TYR A 58 -44.31 33.81 -35.43
N GLU A 59 -44.89 32.61 -35.25
CA GLU A 59 -45.05 31.58 -36.30
C GLU A 59 -43.73 31.11 -36.94
N ILE A 60 -42.60 31.25 -36.23
CA ILE A 60 -41.26 30.84 -36.70
C ILE A 60 -41.07 29.37 -36.55
N ILE A 61 -41.56 28.75 -35.44
CA ILE A 61 -41.50 27.32 -35.13
C ILE A 61 -42.89 26.82 -34.70
N ASN A 62 -43.06 25.50 -34.75
CA ASN A 62 -44.26 24.86 -34.22
C ASN A 62 -44.03 24.25 -32.83
N VAL A 63 -45.08 23.79 -32.15
CA VAL A 63 -45.00 23.18 -30.83
C VAL A 63 -44.17 21.91 -30.86
N GLY A 64 -44.21 21.14 -31.96
CA GLY A 64 -43.42 19.92 -32.13
C GLY A 64 -41.91 20.21 -32.16
N ASP A 65 -41.50 21.31 -32.79
CA ASP A 65 -40.12 21.78 -32.86
C ASP A 65 -39.60 22.14 -31.43
N LEU A 66 -40.44 22.88 -30.66
CA LEU A 66 -40.10 23.21 -29.27
C LEU A 66 -39.92 21.96 -28.39
N LEU A 67 -40.85 20.99 -28.49
CA LEU A 67 -40.73 19.74 -27.73
C LEU A 67 -39.48 18.97 -28.13
N THR A 68 -39.18 18.91 -29.42
CA THR A 68 -37.97 18.23 -29.93
C THR A 68 -36.73 18.93 -29.40
N PHE A 69 -36.68 20.26 -29.40
CA PHE A 69 -35.54 21.01 -28.88
C PHE A 69 -35.37 20.80 -27.36
N MET A 70 -36.46 20.77 -26.57
CA MET A 70 -36.40 20.43 -25.15
C MET A 70 -35.84 19.03 -24.90
N LEU A 71 -36.20 18.01 -25.71
CA LEU A 71 -35.64 16.68 -25.64
C LEU A 71 -34.13 16.69 -25.89
N TYR A 72 -33.68 17.45 -26.90
CA TYR A 72 -32.24 17.56 -27.18
C TYR A 72 -31.47 18.23 -26.05
N VAL A 73 -32.00 19.32 -25.47
CA VAL A 73 -31.39 20.01 -24.33
C VAL A 73 -31.25 19.05 -23.14
N ASN A 74 -32.32 18.34 -22.79
CA ASN A 74 -32.28 17.39 -21.67
C ASN A 74 -31.34 16.23 -21.95
N THR A 75 -31.31 15.69 -23.17
CA THR A 75 -30.40 14.62 -23.58
C THR A 75 -28.93 15.07 -23.52
N LEU A 76 -28.65 16.36 -23.80
CA LEU A 76 -27.29 16.90 -23.73
C LEU A 76 -26.80 17.12 -22.29
N VAL A 77 -27.70 17.48 -21.37
CA VAL A 77 -27.34 17.72 -19.95
C VAL A 77 -26.86 16.47 -19.25
N GLU A 78 -27.45 15.33 -19.55
CA GLU A 78 -27.09 14.05 -18.89
C GLU A 78 -25.62 13.61 -19.13
N PRO A 79 -25.08 13.60 -20.34
CA PRO A 79 -23.66 13.33 -20.57
C PRO A 79 -22.74 14.31 -19.82
N VAL A 80 -23.10 15.59 -19.73
CA VAL A 80 -22.29 16.58 -18.99
C VAL A 80 -22.23 16.23 -17.50
N LYS A 81 -23.35 15.87 -16.88
CA LYS A 81 -23.38 15.37 -15.50
C LYS A 81 -22.53 14.11 -15.31
N LYS A 82 -22.59 13.18 -16.26
CA LYS A 82 -21.78 11.96 -16.23
C LYS A 82 -20.27 12.25 -16.30
N LEU A 83 -19.86 13.21 -17.14
CA LEU A 83 -18.45 13.61 -17.24
C LEU A 83 -17.92 14.21 -15.92
N ILE A 84 -18.74 15.01 -15.25
CA ILE A 84 -18.38 15.58 -13.94
C ILE A 84 -18.19 14.49 -12.90
N ASN A 85 -19.14 13.56 -12.78
CA ASN A 85 -19.06 12.43 -11.86
C ASN A 85 -17.88 11.49 -12.20
N PHE A 86 -17.59 11.31 -13.50
CA PHE A 86 -16.45 10.55 -13.95
C PHE A 86 -15.12 11.16 -13.46
N THR A 87 -14.99 12.47 -13.49
CA THR A 87 -13.77 13.16 -13.03
C THR A 87 -13.49 12.86 -11.56
N GLU A 88 -14.52 12.87 -10.71
CA GLU A 88 -14.40 12.53 -9.30
C GLU A 88 -13.99 11.07 -9.10
N GLN A 89 -14.65 10.14 -9.80
CA GLN A 89 -14.33 8.71 -9.74
C GLN A 89 -12.92 8.42 -10.26
N PHE A 90 -12.50 9.12 -11.32
CA PHE A 90 -11.17 8.99 -11.89
C PHE A 90 -10.09 9.43 -10.89
N GLN A 91 -10.27 10.57 -10.22
CA GLN A 91 -9.34 11.05 -9.20
C GLN A 91 -9.20 10.07 -8.03
N ASN A 92 -10.32 9.52 -7.55
CA ASN A 92 -10.33 8.52 -6.49
C ASN A 92 -9.66 7.21 -6.93
N GLY A 93 -9.93 6.75 -8.15
CA GLY A 93 -9.30 5.58 -8.75
C GLY A 93 -7.80 5.76 -8.94
N MET A 94 -7.37 6.92 -9.42
CA MET A 94 -5.95 7.23 -9.63
C MET A 94 -5.18 7.26 -8.29
N SER A 95 -5.78 7.78 -7.23
CA SER A 95 -5.17 7.75 -5.89
C SER A 95 -4.95 6.32 -5.39
N GLY A 96 -5.91 5.43 -5.62
CA GLY A 96 -5.75 4.00 -5.31
C GLY A 96 -4.69 3.32 -6.18
N PHE A 97 -4.67 3.65 -7.47
CA PHE A 97 -3.69 3.12 -8.42
C PHE A 97 -2.27 3.56 -8.07
N ASN A 98 -2.06 4.83 -7.70
CA ASN A 98 -0.74 5.31 -7.29
C ASN A 98 -0.21 4.56 -6.07
N ARG A 99 -1.05 4.29 -5.06
CA ARG A 99 -0.64 3.47 -3.90
C ARG A 99 -0.26 2.03 -4.28
N PHE A 100 -1.00 1.45 -5.21
CA PHE A 100 -0.68 0.13 -5.74
C PHE A 100 0.66 0.16 -6.50
N TYR A 101 0.87 1.18 -7.31
CA TYR A 101 2.09 1.35 -8.09
C TYR A 101 3.32 1.59 -7.20
N GLU A 102 3.19 2.41 -6.15
CA GLU A 102 4.23 2.61 -5.13
C GLU A 102 4.71 1.30 -4.51
N ILE A 103 3.77 0.35 -4.25
CA ILE A 103 4.14 -0.97 -3.71
C ILE A 103 4.92 -1.79 -4.75
N LEU A 104 4.56 -1.71 -6.04
CA LEU A 104 5.26 -2.42 -7.11
C LEU A 104 6.65 -1.84 -7.41
N GLU A 105 6.86 -0.55 -7.15
CA GLU A 105 8.16 0.12 -7.33
C GLU A 105 9.14 -0.16 -6.17
N ILE A 106 8.69 -0.78 -5.08
CA ILE A 106 9.59 -1.14 -3.98
C ILE A 106 10.57 -2.21 -4.49
N GLU A 107 11.79 -1.78 -4.71
CA GLU A 107 12.87 -2.71 -5.03
C GLU A 107 13.29 -3.49 -3.77
N PRO A 108 13.43 -4.81 -3.86
CA PRO A 108 13.91 -5.61 -2.73
C PRO A 108 15.35 -5.24 -2.40
N ASP A 109 15.64 -4.96 -1.14
CA ASP A 109 17.01 -4.68 -0.66
C ASP A 109 17.96 -5.86 -0.85
N ILE A 110 17.42 -7.08 -0.86
CA ILE A 110 18.18 -8.32 -0.99
C ILE A 110 17.71 -9.08 -2.22
N VAL A 111 18.62 -9.19 -3.19
CA VAL A 111 18.40 -9.90 -4.45
C VAL A 111 19.45 -10.98 -4.66
N ASP A 112 19.18 -11.92 -5.54
CA ASP A 112 20.15 -12.92 -5.96
C ASP A 112 21.31 -12.25 -6.70
N ARG A 113 22.55 -12.66 -6.40
CA ARG A 113 23.71 -12.24 -7.16
C ARG A 113 23.67 -12.83 -8.58
N PRO A 114 24.26 -12.17 -9.59
CA PRO A 114 24.23 -12.66 -10.96
C PRO A 114 24.74 -14.09 -11.16
N HIS A 115 25.61 -14.55 -10.27
CA HIS A 115 26.23 -15.89 -10.32
C HIS A 115 25.70 -16.84 -9.23
N ALA A 116 24.64 -16.45 -8.50
CA ALA A 116 24.06 -17.29 -7.48
C ALA A 116 23.50 -18.60 -8.06
N THR A 117 23.82 -19.70 -7.42
CA THR A 117 23.45 -21.06 -7.84
C THR A 117 22.44 -21.70 -6.91
N ASP A 118 21.77 -22.73 -7.39
CA ASP A 118 20.94 -23.56 -6.53
C ASP A 118 21.83 -24.50 -5.70
N ILE A 119 21.48 -24.68 -4.42
CA ILE A 119 22.14 -25.67 -3.56
C ILE A 119 21.29 -26.94 -3.48
N GLN A 120 21.94 -28.10 -3.56
CA GLN A 120 21.32 -29.44 -3.46
C GLN A 120 22.01 -30.23 -2.37
N ASP A 121 21.34 -31.25 -1.84
CA ASP A 121 21.85 -32.17 -0.85
C ASP A 121 22.48 -31.50 0.40
N VAL A 122 21.76 -30.51 0.93
CA VAL A 122 22.20 -29.70 2.08
C VAL A 122 22.37 -30.57 3.30
N LYS A 123 23.59 -30.61 3.86
CA LYS A 123 23.94 -31.32 5.12
C LYS A 123 23.58 -30.47 6.34
N GLY A 124 23.78 -29.16 6.24
CA GLY A 124 23.43 -28.18 7.25
C GLY A 124 24.61 -27.69 8.11
N ASP A 125 25.85 -27.78 7.62
CA ASP A 125 26.99 -27.13 8.27
C ASP A 125 26.90 -25.61 8.10
N ILE A 126 26.78 -24.87 9.19
CA ILE A 126 26.68 -23.40 9.17
C ILE A 126 27.91 -22.80 9.86
N GLU A 127 28.54 -21.83 9.19
CA GLU A 127 29.69 -21.14 9.75
C GLU A 127 29.59 -19.63 9.57
N PHE A 128 29.72 -18.92 10.68
CA PHE A 128 29.87 -17.46 10.72
C PHE A 128 31.37 -17.14 10.77
N LYS A 129 31.87 -16.37 9.81
CA LYS A 129 33.28 -15.97 9.67
C LYS A 129 33.43 -14.48 9.84
N ASN A 130 33.91 -14.02 11.00
CA ASN A 130 34.10 -12.62 11.33
C ASN A 130 32.87 -11.73 11.04
N VAL A 131 31.68 -12.26 11.34
CA VAL A 131 30.42 -11.60 10.99
C VAL A 131 30.17 -10.42 11.89
N SER A 132 29.95 -9.25 11.27
CA SER A 132 29.46 -8.04 11.92
C SER A 132 28.12 -7.64 11.31
N PHE A 133 27.23 -7.09 12.12
CA PHE A 133 25.93 -6.66 11.67
C PHE A 133 25.43 -5.40 12.34
N LYS A 134 24.82 -4.54 11.53
CA LYS A 134 24.16 -3.31 11.91
C LYS A 134 22.86 -3.13 11.12
N TYR A 135 21.77 -2.74 11.76
CA TYR A 135 20.55 -2.33 11.05
C TYR A 135 20.71 -0.95 10.42
N ASN A 136 20.17 -0.74 9.22
CA ASN A 136 20.24 0.53 8.49
C ASN A 136 19.71 1.72 9.31
N ASN A 137 18.75 1.50 10.20
CA ASN A 137 18.07 2.54 10.97
C ASN A 137 18.64 2.74 12.39
N THR A 138 19.76 2.09 12.76
CA THR A 138 20.33 2.20 14.09
C THR A 138 21.75 2.75 14.03
N GLN A 139 22.15 3.54 15.05
CA GLN A 139 23.50 4.12 15.12
C GLN A 139 24.58 3.15 15.64
N GLY A 140 24.19 1.96 16.14
CA GLY A 140 25.10 1.00 16.75
C GLY A 140 25.15 -0.35 16.03
N GLU A 141 26.31 -1.02 16.09
CA GLU A 141 26.43 -2.41 15.67
C GLU A 141 25.67 -3.32 16.66
N VAL A 142 24.95 -4.31 16.14
CA VAL A 142 24.26 -5.32 16.96
C VAL A 142 25.27 -6.29 17.52
N PHE A 143 26.24 -6.70 16.70
CA PHE A 143 27.39 -7.51 17.08
C PHE A 143 28.53 -7.30 16.09
N LYS A 144 29.74 -7.67 16.52
CA LYS A 144 30.99 -7.46 15.78
C LYS A 144 31.88 -8.69 15.85
N ASN A 145 32.47 -9.05 14.70
CA ASN A 145 33.46 -10.13 14.57
C ASN A 145 33.03 -11.46 15.21
N ILE A 146 31.76 -11.84 15.01
CA ILE A 146 31.27 -13.13 15.50
C ILE A 146 31.82 -14.26 14.65
N ASN A 147 32.38 -15.25 15.35
CA ASN A 147 32.80 -16.51 14.76
C ASN A 147 32.03 -17.63 15.47
N LEU A 148 31.26 -18.41 14.71
CA LEU A 148 30.48 -19.54 15.22
C LEU A 148 30.45 -20.62 14.14
N LYS A 149 30.68 -21.86 14.54
CA LYS A 149 30.51 -23.02 13.66
C LYS A 149 29.49 -23.96 14.29
N VAL A 150 28.55 -24.41 13.47
CA VAL A 150 27.52 -25.39 13.82
C VAL A 150 27.63 -26.53 12.82
N GLU A 151 27.89 -27.74 13.31
CA GLU A 151 28.05 -28.91 12.45
C GLU A 151 26.68 -29.52 12.09
N ALA A 152 26.64 -30.25 10.99
CA ALA A 152 25.41 -30.90 10.52
C ALA A 152 24.83 -31.83 11.63
N GLY A 153 23.52 -31.66 11.88
CA GLY A 153 22.81 -32.41 12.92
C GLY A 153 23.02 -31.94 14.36
N GLU A 154 23.77 -30.87 14.57
CA GLU A 154 23.99 -30.29 15.89
C GLU A 154 22.79 -29.45 16.35
N TYR A 155 22.53 -29.52 17.67
CA TYR A 155 21.56 -28.67 18.35
C TYR A 155 22.27 -27.60 19.16
N ILE A 156 22.05 -26.34 18.85
CA ILE A 156 22.64 -25.24 19.62
C ILE A 156 21.56 -24.36 20.27
N ALA A 157 21.91 -23.80 21.43
CA ALA A 157 21.07 -22.79 22.09
C ALA A 157 21.85 -21.48 22.20
N LEU A 158 21.27 -20.40 21.69
CA LEU A 158 21.79 -19.03 21.85
C LEU A 158 21.28 -18.45 23.16
N VAL A 159 22.15 -18.25 24.13
CA VAL A 159 21.83 -17.71 25.45
C VAL A 159 22.44 -16.31 25.62
N GLY A 160 21.77 -15.46 26.38
CA GLY A 160 22.21 -14.09 26.64
C GLY A 160 21.07 -13.16 27.00
N SER A 161 21.39 -11.94 27.42
CA SER A 161 20.41 -10.89 27.76
C SER A 161 19.50 -10.53 26.59
N SER A 162 18.34 -9.94 26.88
CA SER A 162 17.46 -9.42 25.84
C SER A 162 18.16 -8.30 25.06
N GLY A 163 17.98 -8.27 23.73
CA GLY A 163 18.58 -7.25 22.85
C GLY A 163 20.01 -7.54 22.39
N VAL A 164 20.67 -8.62 22.84
CA VAL A 164 22.06 -8.94 22.44
C VAL A 164 22.22 -9.42 20.99
N GLY A 165 21.14 -9.54 20.23
CA GLY A 165 21.20 -9.92 18.81
C GLY A 165 20.92 -11.39 18.49
N LYS A 166 20.44 -12.22 19.44
CA LYS A 166 20.14 -13.67 19.20
C LYS A 166 19.18 -13.89 18.03
N THR A 167 18.06 -13.18 18.02
CA THR A 167 17.05 -13.26 16.94
C THR A 167 17.61 -12.72 15.63
N THR A 168 18.43 -11.68 15.70
CA THR A 168 19.12 -11.13 14.53
C THR A 168 20.04 -12.16 13.91
N MET A 169 20.84 -12.87 14.73
CA MET A 169 21.73 -13.92 14.24
C MET A 169 20.97 -15.02 13.48
N CYS A 170 19.84 -15.49 14.04
CA CYS A 170 18.98 -16.44 13.35
C CYS A 170 18.39 -15.88 12.05
N SER A 171 18.10 -14.58 11.99
CA SER A 171 17.53 -13.91 10.81
C SER A 171 18.55 -13.69 9.69
N LEU A 172 19.84 -13.73 9.97
CA LEU A 172 20.91 -13.62 8.97
C LEU A 172 21.08 -14.92 8.16
N ILE A 173 20.81 -16.10 8.74
CA ILE A 173 20.97 -17.38 8.06
C ILE A 173 20.08 -17.49 6.81
N PRO A 174 18.76 -17.15 6.84
CA PRO A 174 17.90 -17.15 5.66
C PRO A 174 18.06 -15.89 4.80
N ARG A 175 19.06 -15.05 5.06
CA ARG A 175 19.29 -13.76 4.40
C ARG A 175 18.04 -12.86 4.43
N PHE A 176 17.47 -12.64 5.62
CA PHE A 176 16.49 -11.57 5.80
C PHE A 176 17.16 -10.20 5.92
N TYR A 177 18.45 -10.22 6.25
CA TYR A 177 19.34 -9.05 6.26
C TYR A 177 20.69 -9.46 5.69
N GLU A 178 21.42 -8.54 5.08
CA GLU A 178 22.81 -8.73 4.67
C GLU A 178 23.76 -8.43 5.83
N VAL A 179 24.82 -9.21 5.96
CA VAL A 179 25.88 -8.93 6.91
C VAL A 179 26.61 -7.65 6.53
N THR A 180 27.01 -6.86 7.53
CA THR A 180 27.78 -5.63 7.29
C THR A 180 29.22 -5.97 6.93
N ASP A 181 29.80 -6.99 7.56
CA ASP A 181 31.12 -7.51 7.29
C ASP A 181 31.19 -9.01 7.59
N GLY A 182 32.19 -9.68 7.02
CA GLY A 182 32.36 -11.13 7.14
C GLY A 182 31.47 -11.93 6.15
N ALA A 183 31.30 -13.21 6.47
CA ALA A 183 30.53 -14.15 5.65
C ALA A 183 29.86 -15.21 6.51
N ILE A 184 28.68 -15.65 6.03
CA ILE A 184 28.00 -16.84 6.56
C ILE A 184 28.02 -17.89 5.45
N THR A 185 28.45 -19.11 5.79
CA THR A 185 28.48 -20.21 4.83
C THR A 185 27.52 -21.32 5.25
N LEU A 186 26.91 -21.96 4.25
CA LEU A 186 26.13 -23.20 4.39
C LEU A 186 26.82 -24.27 3.58
N ASP A 187 27.24 -25.36 4.26
CA ASP A 187 28.04 -26.44 3.67
C ASP A 187 29.31 -25.94 2.94
N GLY A 188 29.93 -24.88 3.49
CA GLY A 188 31.13 -24.25 2.93
C GLY A 188 30.87 -23.22 1.81
N VAL A 189 29.63 -23.08 1.32
CA VAL A 189 29.26 -22.10 0.29
C VAL A 189 28.71 -20.84 0.97
N ASP A 190 29.20 -19.66 0.56
CA ASP A 190 28.67 -18.38 1.05
C ASP A 190 27.19 -18.26 0.69
N ILE A 191 26.33 -17.95 1.67
CA ILE A 191 24.88 -17.84 1.44
C ILE A 191 24.53 -16.75 0.42
N ARG A 192 25.41 -15.82 0.14
CA ARG A 192 25.25 -14.78 -0.92
C ARG A 192 25.42 -15.35 -2.33
N GLU A 193 26.10 -16.49 -2.48
CA GLU A 193 26.29 -17.21 -3.75
C GLU A 193 25.19 -18.26 -3.97
N ILE A 194 24.27 -18.42 -3.02
CA ILE A 194 23.11 -19.30 -3.12
C ILE A 194 21.89 -18.48 -3.46
N LYS A 195 21.06 -18.93 -4.41
CA LYS A 195 19.79 -18.28 -4.71
C LYS A 195 18.89 -18.27 -3.48
N LEU A 196 18.27 -17.14 -3.19
CA LEU A 196 17.40 -16.94 -2.02
C LEU A 196 16.30 -18.00 -1.91
N LYS A 197 15.67 -18.33 -3.04
CA LYS A 197 14.63 -19.37 -3.08
C LYS A 197 15.18 -20.74 -2.69
N SER A 198 16.37 -21.09 -3.16
CA SER A 198 17.03 -22.37 -2.86
C SER A 198 17.49 -22.41 -1.40
N LEU A 199 18.11 -21.34 -0.91
CA LEU A 199 18.53 -21.21 0.49
C LEU A 199 17.34 -21.39 1.45
N ARG A 200 16.30 -20.59 1.26
CA ARG A 200 15.12 -20.55 2.15
C ARG A 200 14.27 -21.82 2.09
N LYS A 201 14.29 -22.56 0.98
CA LYS A 201 13.60 -23.86 0.86
C LYS A 201 14.17 -24.90 1.83
N ASN A 202 15.45 -24.80 2.16
CA ASN A 202 16.17 -25.74 3.06
C ASN A 202 16.18 -25.27 4.53
N ILE A 203 15.52 -24.15 4.87
CA ILE A 203 15.50 -23.58 6.22
C ILE A 203 14.05 -23.53 6.72
N GLY A 204 13.77 -24.20 7.81
CA GLY A 204 12.51 -24.08 8.55
C GLY A 204 12.66 -23.05 9.67
N ILE A 205 11.71 -22.10 9.76
CA ILE A 205 11.71 -21.07 10.80
C ILE A 205 10.42 -21.17 11.61
N VAL A 206 10.56 -21.23 12.93
CA VAL A 206 9.44 -21.10 13.87
C VAL A 206 9.54 -19.73 14.53
N GLN A 207 8.63 -18.85 14.20
CA GLN A 207 8.59 -17.49 14.77
C GLN A 207 7.86 -17.50 16.12
N GLN A 208 8.23 -16.56 16.99
CA GLN A 208 7.60 -16.38 18.29
C GLN A 208 6.15 -15.88 18.13
N ASP A 209 5.93 -14.95 17.20
CA ASP A 209 4.60 -14.44 16.80
C ASP A 209 4.24 -15.01 15.43
N VAL A 210 3.23 -15.87 15.37
CA VAL A 210 2.80 -16.52 14.12
C VAL A 210 1.71 -15.69 13.47
N TYR A 211 1.98 -15.17 12.25
CA TYR A 211 0.96 -14.56 11.40
C TYR A 211 0.41 -15.60 10.43
N LEU A 212 -0.89 -15.88 10.55
CA LEU A 212 -1.59 -16.76 9.62
C LEU A 212 -2.22 -15.92 8.51
N PHE A 213 -1.80 -16.16 7.29
CA PHE A 213 -2.49 -15.62 6.11
C PHE A 213 -3.60 -16.59 5.73
N ALA A 214 -4.83 -16.10 5.67
CA ALA A 214 -5.94 -16.86 5.08
C ALA A 214 -5.71 -16.91 3.56
N GLY A 215 -5.45 -18.11 3.03
CA GLY A 215 -5.32 -18.43 1.61
C GLY A 215 -6.57 -19.11 1.11
#